data_494cbf41975ae458d8b9a50567ae61b6
#
_entry.id   494cbf41975ae458d8b9a50567ae61b6
#
_cell.length_a   1.000
_cell.length_b   1.000
_cell.length_c   1.000
_cell.angle_alpha   90.00
_cell.angle_beta   90.00
_cell.angle_gamma   90.00
#
_symmetry.space_group_name_H-M   'P 1'
#
loop_
_entity.id
_entity.type
_entity.pdbx_description
1 polymer ?
#
loop_
_entity_poly.entity_id
_entity_poly.type
_entity_poly.pdbx_seq_one_letter_code
_entity_poly.pdbx_strand_id
1 'polypeptide(L)'
;PRQSGFTPLRRACVTMLGITTVAGIAALCLSATENRQLLRHIGDDLHQFYAVPAEEFITKARRLSVLKDDAIMLDGYYREGEPLRLGLGLYPGEQIRQPVLRAIRDWRPPEQKMEVTASLQAQTVRLDSMSLFDVGQARLKDGSTKVLVDALVNIRAKPGWLILVAGYTDATGDEKSNQQLSLRRAEAVRNWMLQTSDIPATCFAVQGLGESQPAATNDTPQGRAVNRRVEISLVPRSDACQDVK
;
A
#
# COMPACT_ATOMS: atom_id res chain seq x y z
N PRO A 1 67.86 -11.78 20.31
CA PRO A 1 66.53 -11.97 19.77
C PRO A 1 65.55 -11.00 20.46
N ARG A 2 65.21 -9.91 19.73
CA ARG A 2 64.19 -8.94 20.22
C ARG A 2 62.82 -9.57 20.08
N GLN A 3 62.25 -10.00 21.16
CA GLN A 3 60.79 -10.25 21.20
C GLN A 3 60.05 -8.92 21.10
N SER A 4 59.50 -8.63 19.94
CA SER A 4 58.59 -7.52 19.74
C SER A 4 57.25 -7.86 20.40
N GLY A 5 57.18 -7.70 21.72
CA GLY A 5 55.93 -7.85 22.46
C GLY A 5 54.94 -6.76 21.99
N PHE A 6 53.82 -7.17 21.50
CA PHE A 6 52.72 -6.24 21.22
C PHE A 6 52.37 -5.46 22.48
N THR A 7 52.41 -4.14 22.40
CA THR A 7 51.99 -3.28 23.53
C THR A 7 50.56 -3.62 23.94
N PRO A 8 50.19 -3.52 25.24
CA PRO A 8 48.85 -3.89 25.73
C PRO A 8 47.73 -3.17 24.98
N LEU A 9 47.99 -1.92 24.58
CA LEU A 9 47.05 -1.13 23.75
C LEU A 9 46.80 -1.77 22.36
N ARG A 10 47.83 -2.26 21.70
CA ARG A 10 47.73 -2.91 20.39
C ARG A 10 47.01 -4.27 20.49
N ARG A 11 47.19 -5.00 21.58
CA ARG A 11 46.44 -6.24 21.86
C ARG A 11 44.97 -5.92 22.10
N ALA A 12 44.65 -4.87 22.88
CA ALA A 12 43.27 -4.44 23.10
C ALA A 12 42.59 -3.99 21.80
N CYS A 13 43.27 -3.23 20.93
CA CYS A 13 42.72 -2.84 19.64
C CYS A 13 42.45 -4.04 18.71
N VAL A 14 43.36 -5.02 18.66
CA VAL A 14 43.16 -6.22 17.81
C VAL A 14 42.04 -7.09 18.33
N THR A 15 41.89 -7.25 19.67
CA THR A 15 40.78 -8.00 20.24
C THR A 15 39.45 -7.29 20.04
N MET A 16 39.38 -5.97 20.20
CA MET A 16 38.16 -5.18 19.91
C MET A 16 37.75 -5.28 18.43
N LEU A 17 38.74 -5.16 17.50
CA LEU A 17 38.45 -5.33 16.08
C LEU A 17 37.95 -6.73 15.76
N GLY A 18 38.51 -7.76 16.39
CA GLY A 18 38.05 -9.15 16.25
C GLY A 18 36.63 -9.35 16.74
N ILE A 19 36.28 -8.78 17.90
CA ILE A 19 34.93 -8.86 18.45
C ILE A 19 33.93 -8.14 17.55
N THR A 20 34.21 -6.94 17.04
CA THR A 20 33.32 -6.18 16.18
C THR A 20 33.10 -6.88 14.83
N THR A 21 34.15 -7.49 14.25
CA THR A 21 34.00 -8.26 13.00
C THR A 21 33.16 -9.52 13.19
N VAL A 22 33.35 -10.26 14.26
CA VAL A 22 32.53 -11.46 14.58
C VAL A 22 31.04 -11.06 14.82
N ALA A 23 30.81 -9.99 15.57
CA ALA A 23 29.46 -9.46 15.79
C ALA A 23 28.80 -9.02 14.49
N GLY A 24 29.55 -8.35 13.60
CA GLY A 24 29.07 -7.93 12.27
C GLY A 24 28.67 -9.13 11.39
N ILE A 25 29.50 -10.15 11.34
CA ILE A 25 29.21 -11.40 10.60
C ILE A 25 27.98 -12.09 11.17
N ALA A 26 27.89 -12.21 12.50
CA ALA A 26 26.72 -12.79 13.15
C ALA A 26 25.42 -12.02 12.83
N ALA A 27 25.47 -10.69 12.86
CA ALA A 27 24.33 -9.85 12.50
C ALA A 27 23.90 -10.06 11.03
N LEU A 28 24.84 -10.13 10.09
CA LEU A 28 24.56 -10.44 8.68
C LEU A 28 23.97 -11.84 8.50
N CYS A 29 24.47 -12.85 9.21
CA CYS A 29 23.91 -14.20 9.15
C CYS A 29 22.49 -14.26 9.70
N LEU A 30 22.22 -13.54 10.79
CA LEU A 30 20.86 -13.42 11.34
C LEU A 30 19.94 -12.72 10.35
N SER A 31 20.34 -11.59 9.82
CA SER A 31 19.55 -10.88 8.80
C SER A 31 19.28 -11.75 7.56
N ALA A 32 20.28 -12.49 7.08
CA ALA A 32 20.10 -13.39 5.94
C ALA A 32 19.12 -14.54 6.24
N THR A 33 19.13 -15.08 7.45
CA THR A 33 18.18 -16.12 7.86
C THR A 33 16.75 -15.59 7.99
N GLU A 34 16.57 -14.45 8.62
CA GLU A 34 15.26 -13.78 8.76
C GLU A 34 14.67 -13.43 7.38
N ASN A 35 15.46 -12.87 6.47
CA ASN A 35 15.00 -12.57 5.11
C ASN A 35 14.63 -13.84 4.33
N ARG A 36 15.37 -14.94 4.48
CA ARG A 36 15.01 -16.22 3.87
C ARG A 36 13.72 -16.81 4.45
N GLN A 37 13.47 -16.63 5.75
CA GLN A 37 12.22 -17.07 6.39
C GLN A 37 11.05 -16.24 5.88
N LEU A 38 11.20 -14.91 5.78
CA LEU A 38 10.19 -14.02 5.22
C LEU A 38 9.85 -14.40 3.78
N LEU A 39 10.86 -14.60 2.92
CA LEU A 39 10.67 -15.03 1.53
C LEU A 39 9.92 -16.35 1.41
N ARG A 40 10.24 -17.35 2.27
CA ARG A 40 9.54 -18.63 2.29
C ARG A 40 8.10 -18.45 2.73
N HIS A 41 7.86 -17.72 3.82
CA HIS A 41 6.52 -17.47 4.33
C HIS A 41 5.61 -16.85 3.27
N ILE A 42 6.01 -15.72 2.69
CA ILE A 42 5.25 -15.06 1.63
C ILE A 42 5.10 -15.94 0.38
N GLY A 43 6.17 -16.68 0.02
CA GLY A 43 6.13 -17.62 -1.11
C GLY A 43 5.15 -18.76 -0.90
N ASP A 44 5.11 -19.32 0.32
CA ASP A 44 4.18 -20.40 0.68
C ASP A 44 2.72 -19.90 0.69
N ASP A 45 2.46 -18.69 1.20
CA ASP A 45 1.12 -18.11 1.21
C ASP A 45 0.62 -17.80 -0.20
N LEU A 46 1.48 -17.26 -1.06
CA LEU A 46 1.17 -17.09 -2.48
C LEU A 46 0.91 -18.43 -3.18
N HIS A 47 1.75 -19.42 -2.95
CA HIS A 47 1.58 -20.76 -3.54
C HIS A 47 0.24 -21.38 -3.09
N GLN A 48 -0.07 -21.32 -1.79
CA GLN A 48 -1.32 -21.83 -1.25
C GLN A 48 -2.54 -21.09 -1.82
N PHE A 49 -2.46 -19.78 -2.03
CA PHE A 49 -3.52 -19.01 -2.67
C PHE A 49 -3.75 -19.46 -4.13
N TYR A 50 -2.68 -19.61 -4.91
CA TYR A 50 -2.81 -20.04 -6.30
C TYR A 50 -3.19 -21.51 -6.46
N ALA A 51 -2.80 -22.38 -5.51
CA ALA A 51 -3.15 -23.79 -5.51
C ALA A 51 -4.64 -24.06 -5.29
N VAL A 52 -5.37 -23.15 -4.64
CA VAL A 52 -6.83 -23.30 -4.43
C VAL A 52 -7.57 -23.01 -5.74
N PRO A 53 -8.43 -23.93 -6.24
CA PRO A 53 -9.25 -23.69 -7.40
C PRO A 53 -10.20 -22.50 -7.24
N ALA A 54 -10.59 -21.86 -8.35
CA ALA A 54 -11.47 -20.70 -8.31
C ALA A 54 -12.87 -21.03 -7.79
N GLU A 55 -13.28 -22.28 -7.96
CA GLU A 55 -14.58 -22.83 -7.54
C GLU A 55 -14.69 -22.96 -6.01
N GLU A 56 -13.56 -23.15 -5.32
CA GLU A 56 -13.51 -23.20 -3.85
C GLU A 56 -13.46 -21.80 -3.23
N PHE A 57 -14.50 -21.03 -3.49
CA PHE A 57 -14.58 -19.61 -3.13
C PHE A 57 -14.26 -19.33 -1.65
N ILE A 58 -14.85 -20.09 -0.69
CA ILE A 58 -14.65 -19.87 0.75
C ILE A 58 -13.18 -20.10 1.14
N THR A 59 -12.58 -21.18 0.65
CA THR A 59 -11.17 -21.50 0.92
C THR A 59 -10.25 -20.44 0.32
N LYS A 60 -10.53 -20.02 -0.92
CA LYS A 60 -9.74 -19.00 -1.61
C LYS A 60 -9.87 -17.63 -0.98
N ALA A 61 -11.07 -17.24 -0.52
CA ALA A 61 -11.29 -16.00 0.21
C ALA A 61 -10.52 -15.96 1.55
N ARG A 62 -10.42 -17.10 2.26
CA ARG A 62 -9.61 -17.23 3.46
C ARG A 62 -8.12 -17.06 3.17
N ARG A 63 -7.61 -17.66 2.08
CA ARG A 63 -6.21 -17.46 1.65
C ARG A 63 -5.94 -16.02 1.23
N LEU A 64 -6.91 -15.36 0.60
CA LEU A 64 -6.81 -13.95 0.26
C LEU A 64 -6.67 -13.05 1.51
N SER A 65 -7.36 -13.37 2.62
CA SER A 65 -7.19 -12.59 3.86
C SER A 65 -5.77 -12.67 4.41
N VAL A 66 -5.11 -13.83 4.31
CA VAL A 66 -3.71 -13.99 4.69
C VAL A 66 -2.82 -13.10 3.83
N LEU A 67 -3.00 -13.13 2.49
CA LEU A 67 -2.23 -12.26 1.59
C LEU A 67 -2.46 -10.76 1.85
N LYS A 68 -3.64 -10.36 2.30
CA LYS A 68 -3.92 -8.97 2.70
C LYS A 68 -3.14 -8.58 3.95
N ASP A 69 -3.03 -9.47 4.94
CA ASP A 69 -2.22 -9.24 6.14
C ASP A 69 -0.72 -9.13 5.78
N ASP A 70 -0.23 -9.97 4.88
CA ASP A 70 1.12 -9.88 4.32
C ASP A 70 1.36 -8.55 3.60
N ALA A 71 0.40 -8.11 2.77
CA ALA A 71 0.48 -6.84 2.05
C ALA A 71 0.57 -5.65 3.02
N ILE A 72 -0.21 -5.66 4.09
CA ILE A 72 -0.18 -4.63 5.14
C ILE A 72 1.18 -4.57 5.82
N MET A 73 1.74 -5.74 6.18
CA MET A 73 3.06 -5.84 6.80
C MET A 73 4.17 -5.33 5.86
N LEU A 74 4.17 -5.77 4.61
CA LEU A 74 5.17 -5.37 3.60
C LEU A 74 5.08 -3.89 3.24
N ASP A 75 3.86 -3.32 3.20
CA ASP A 75 3.67 -1.90 2.95
C ASP A 75 4.12 -1.04 4.16
N GLY A 76 3.93 -1.55 5.38
CA GLY A 76 4.50 -0.95 6.58
C GLY A 76 6.03 -0.85 6.49
N TYR A 77 6.71 -1.94 6.12
CA TYR A 77 8.17 -1.94 5.93
C TYR A 77 8.63 -1.01 4.79
N TYR A 78 7.84 -0.88 3.74
CA TYR A 78 8.14 0.04 2.64
C TYR A 78 8.06 1.51 3.05
N ARG A 79 7.09 1.86 3.91
CA ARG A 79 6.81 3.25 4.31
C ARG A 79 7.65 3.73 5.49
N GLU A 80 7.90 2.86 6.46
CA GLU A 80 8.55 3.18 7.73
C GLU A 80 9.99 2.68 7.81
N GLY A 81 10.38 1.85 6.84
CA GLY A 81 11.64 1.11 6.84
C GLY A 81 11.48 -0.29 7.43
N GLU A 82 12.31 -1.20 6.94
CA GLU A 82 12.34 -2.57 7.44
C GLU A 82 12.91 -2.64 8.87
N PRO A 83 12.47 -3.61 9.70
CA PRO A 83 13.06 -3.85 11.01
C PRO A 83 14.55 -4.16 10.91
N LEU A 84 15.36 -3.72 11.89
CA LEU A 84 16.82 -3.92 11.89
C LEU A 84 17.24 -5.37 11.63
N ARG A 85 16.46 -6.34 12.09
CA ARG A 85 16.72 -7.78 11.87
C ARG A 85 16.63 -8.20 10.40
N LEU A 86 15.87 -7.48 9.56
CA LEU A 86 15.74 -7.71 8.12
C LEU A 86 16.69 -6.81 7.31
N GLY A 87 17.14 -5.69 7.86
CA GLY A 87 17.95 -4.68 7.22
C GLY A 87 19.35 -5.17 6.79
N LEU A 88 20.34 -4.35 6.96
CA LEU A 88 21.73 -4.59 6.54
C LEU A 88 21.87 -4.77 5.01
N GLY A 89 20.95 -4.22 4.22
CA GLY A 89 20.97 -4.27 2.76
C GLY A 89 20.53 -5.62 2.15
N LEU A 90 19.97 -6.53 2.94
CA LEU A 90 19.54 -7.87 2.50
C LEU A 90 18.03 -7.99 2.32
N TYR A 91 17.26 -6.96 2.66
CA TYR A 91 15.80 -6.99 2.57
C TYR A 91 15.31 -6.93 1.11
N PRO A 92 14.58 -7.95 0.63
CA PRO A 92 14.13 -8.03 -0.76
C PRO A 92 12.77 -7.34 -1.02
N GLY A 93 12.40 -6.35 -0.21
CA GLY A 93 11.07 -5.73 -0.08
C GLY A 93 10.20 -5.67 -1.33
N GLU A 94 10.64 -4.95 -2.37
CA GLU A 94 9.85 -4.78 -3.59
C GLU A 94 9.63 -6.09 -4.37
N GLN A 95 10.60 -7.00 -4.33
CA GLN A 95 10.50 -8.27 -5.06
C GLN A 95 9.38 -9.18 -4.53
N ILE A 96 9.09 -9.10 -3.21
CA ILE A 96 8.04 -9.91 -2.58
C ILE A 96 6.70 -9.16 -2.48
N ARG A 97 6.73 -7.83 -2.35
CA ARG A 97 5.53 -6.99 -2.21
C ARG A 97 4.68 -7.00 -3.47
N GLN A 98 5.27 -6.82 -4.64
CA GLN A 98 4.55 -6.75 -5.91
C GLN A 98 3.75 -8.01 -6.25
N PRO A 99 4.29 -9.24 -6.13
CA PRO A 99 3.52 -10.46 -6.35
C PRO A 99 2.29 -10.59 -5.43
N VAL A 100 2.42 -10.21 -4.15
CA VAL A 100 1.30 -10.23 -3.19
C VAL A 100 0.19 -9.27 -3.62
N LEU A 101 0.55 -8.02 -3.95
CA LEU A 101 -0.41 -7.02 -4.41
C LEU A 101 -1.09 -7.42 -5.74
N ARG A 102 -0.36 -8.06 -6.66
CA ARG A 102 -0.95 -8.61 -7.90
C ARG A 102 -1.97 -9.70 -7.58
N ALA A 103 -1.63 -10.67 -6.72
CA ALA A 103 -2.53 -11.75 -6.35
C ALA A 103 -3.84 -11.21 -5.73
N ILE A 104 -3.72 -10.20 -4.85
CA ILE A 104 -4.89 -9.52 -4.25
C ILE A 104 -5.70 -8.80 -5.32
N ARG A 105 -5.07 -8.03 -6.19
CA ARG A 105 -5.73 -7.24 -7.23
C ARG A 105 -6.45 -8.11 -8.25
N ASP A 106 -5.81 -9.21 -8.66
CA ASP A 106 -6.29 -10.02 -9.78
C ASP A 106 -7.36 -11.03 -9.37
N TRP A 107 -7.51 -11.28 -8.06
CA TRP A 107 -8.57 -12.16 -7.56
C TRP A 107 -9.95 -11.52 -7.62
N ARG A 108 -10.95 -12.32 -8.05
CA ARG A 108 -12.36 -11.93 -8.06
C ARG A 108 -13.26 -13.06 -7.58
N PRO A 109 -14.29 -12.72 -6.78
CA PRO A 109 -15.35 -13.66 -6.45
C PRO A 109 -16.07 -14.16 -7.71
N PRO A 110 -16.49 -15.44 -7.76
CA PRO A 110 -17.22 -15.99 -8.91
C PRO A 110 -18.49 -15.22 -9.27
N GLU A 111 -19.18 -14.68 -8.28
CA GLU A 111 -20.41 -13.90 -8.46
C GLU A 111 -20.23 -12.60 -9.23
N GLN A 112 -19.04 -12.02 -9.19
CA GLN A 112 -18.73 -10.81 -9.98
C GLN A 112 -18.49 -11.09 -11.47
N LYS A 113 -18.38 -12.36 -11.88
CA LYS A 113 -18.20 -12.75 -13.28
C LYS A 113 -19.51 -12.67 -14.09
N MET A 114 -20.67 -12.67 -13.43
CA MET A 114 -21.99 -12.67 -14.07
C MET A 114 -22.62 -11.27 -14.29
N GLU A 115 -22.10 -10.22 -13.67
CA GLU A 115 -22.68 -8.85 -13.76
C GLU A 115 -21.97 -7.89 -14.73
N VAL A 116 -20.98 -8.33 -15.50
CA VAL A 116 -20.26 -7.47 -16.44
C VAL A 116 -21.13 -6.96 -17.59
N THR A 117 -22.36 -7.48 -17.74
CA THR A 117 -23.29 -7.07 -18.81
C THR A 117 -24.40 -6.10 -18.35
N ALA A 118 -24.49 -5.73 -17.11
CA ALA A 118 -25.69 -5.04 -16.58
C ALA A 118 -25.45 -3.76 -15.77
N SER A 119 -24.35 -3.03 -15.90
CA SER A 119 -24.40 -1.58 -15.61
C SER A 119 -23.11 -0.89 -16.02
N LEU A 120 -23.21 -0.02 -17.00
CA LEU A 120 -22.27 1.09 -17.29
C LEU A 120 -22.34 2.19 -16.19
N GLN A 121 -22.62 1.81 -14.94
CA GLN A 121 -22.59 2.74 -13.83
C GLN A 121 -21.15 2.89 -13.36
N ALA A 122 -20.69 4.13 -13.26
CA ALA A 122 -19.41 4.48 -12.70
C ALA A 122 -19.25 3.82 -11.33
N GLN A 123 -18.34 2.85 -11.24
CA GLN A 123 -18.06 2.15 -9.99
C GLN A 123 -17.29 3.13 -9.10
N THR A 124 -17.93 3.63 -8.05
CA THR A 124 -17.33 4.57 -7.10
C THR A 124 -17.08 3.88 -5.76
N VAL A 125 -15.84 3.90 -5.32
CA VAL A 125 -15.41 3.47 -3.99
C VAL A 125 -15.25 4.72 -3.12
N ARG A 126 -15.99 4.78 -2.01
CA ARG A 126 -15.90 5.88 -1.03
C ARG A 126 -15.05 5.47 0.14
N LEU A 127 -14.08 6.30 0.48
CA LEU A 127 -13.15 6.12 1.58
C LEU A 127 -13.33 7.27 2.57
N ASP A 128 -13.55 6.93 3.84
CA ASP A 128 -13.59 7.94 4.90
C ASP A 128 -12.19 8.56 5.11
N SER A 129 -12.10 9.89 5.07
CA SER A 129 -10.84 10.60 5.25
C SER A 129 -10.21 10.36 6.62
N MET A 130 -10.99 10.15 7.69
CA MET A 130 -10.45 9.91 9.02
C MET A 130 -9.78 8.55 9.15
N SER A 131 -10.15 7.59 8.30
CA SER A 131 -9.48 6.30 8.17
C SER A 131 -8.14 6.40 7.44
N LEU A 132 -7.95 7.44 6.63
CA LEU A 132 -6.77 7.63 5.79
C LEU A 132 -5.80 8.67 6.33
N PHE A 133 -6.29 9.75 6.95
CA PHE A 133 -5.52 10.93 7.32
C PHE A 133 -5.86 11.42 8.72
N ASP A 134 -4.90 12.06 9.37
CA ASP A 134 -5.17 12.84 10.56
C ASP A 134 -5.88 14.17 10.23
N VAL A 135 -6.48 14.79 11.24
CA VAL A 135 -7.22 16.05 11.08
C VAL A 135 -6.31 17.12 10.47
N GLY A 136 -6.78 17.74 9.39
CA GLY A 136 -6.03 18.79 8.68
C GLY A 136 -4.82 18.28 7.89
N GLN A 137 -4.52 16.98 7.89
CA GLN A 137 -3.37 16.40 7.20
C GLN A 137 -3.76 15.75 5.87
N ALA A 138 -2.77 15.63 4.98
CA ALA A 138 -2.85 14.91 3.72
C ALA A 138 -1.80 13.76 3.61
N ARG A 139 -1.03 13.54 4.66
CA ARG A 139 -0.15 12.37 4.76
C ARG A 139 -0.98 11.17 5.19
N LEU A 140 -0.87 10.07 4.45
CA LEU A 140 -1.49 8.80 4.83
C LEU A 140 -0.94 8.34 6.17
N LYS A 141 -1.83 8.02 7.10
CA LYS A 141 -1.47 7.55 8.45
C LYS A 141 -1.22 6.05 8.47
N ASP A 142 -0.59 5.59 9.53
CA ASP A 142 -0.41 4.17 9.80
C ASP A 142 -1.77 3.47 9.88
N GLY A 143 -1.87 2.27 9.31
CA GLY A 143 -3.13 1.53 9.23
C GLY A 143 -4.06 1.92 8.09
N SER A 144 -3.82 3.02 7.35
CA SER A 144 -4.59 3.36 6.13
C SER A 144 -4.45 2.32 5.01
N THR A 145 -3.36 1.55 5.01
CA THR A 145 -3.05 0.53 4.01
C THR A 145 -4.16 -0.48 3.83
N LYS A 146 -4.78 -0.95 4.91
CA LYS A 146 -5.88 -1.93 4.83
C LYS A 146 -7.04 -1.40 3.98
N VAL A 147 -7.47 -0.18 4.24
CA VAL A 147 -8.58 0.47 3.53
C VAL A 147 -8.23 0.67 2.05
N LEU A 148 -6.98 1.07 1.77
CA LEU A 148 -6.50 1.30 0.41
C LEU A 148 -6.31 0.00 -0.37
N VAL A 149 -5.85 -1.08 0.25
CA VAL A 149 -5.75 -2.41 -0.37
C VAL A 149 -7.15 -2.93 -0.73
N ASP A 150 -8.14 -2.79 0.16
CA ASP A 150 -9.52 -3.17 -0.13
C ASP A 150 -10.11 -2.36 -1.30
N ALA A 151 -9.79 -1.07 -1.38
CA ALA A 151 -10.18 -0.23 -2.52
C ALA A 151 -9.50 -0.68 -3.82
N LEU A 152 -8.20 -0.99 -3.79
CA LEU A 152 -7.42 -1.43 -4.96
C LEU A 152 -7.95 -2.74 -5.56
N VAL A 153 -8.40 -3.68 -4.73
CA VAL A 153 -9.01 -4.95 -5.19
C VAL A 153 -10.24 -4.71 -6.07
N ASN A 154 -11.00 -3.65 -5.78
CA ASN A 154 -12.25 -3.34 -6.47
C ASN A 154 -12.06 -2.46 -7.72
N ILE A 155 -10.84 -1.93 -7.97
CA ILE A 155 -10.58 -1.02 -9.07
C ILE A 155 -9.65 -1.67 -10.09
N ARG A 156 -10.07 -1.70 -11.36
CA ARG A 156 -9.24 -2.18 -12.47
C ARG A 156 -9.04 -1.08 -13.50
N ALA A 157 -7.79 -0.88 -13.89
CA ALA A 157 -7.47 -0.12 -15.08
C ALA A 157 -8.08 -0.81 -16.33
N LYS A 158 -8.70 0.00 -17.19
CA LYS A 158 -9.26 -0.47 -18.47
C LYS A 158 -8.95 0.57 -19.54
N PRO A 159 -8.53 0.16 -20.76
CA PRO A 159 -8.42 1.11 -21.87
C PRO A 159 -9.73 1.87 -22.08
N GLY A 160 -9.65 3.19 -22.29
CA GLY A 160 -10.83 4.04 -22.42
C GLY A 160 -11.56 4.38 -21.09
N TRP A 161 -10.92 4.12 -19.95
CA TRP A 161 -11.45 4.46 -18.63
C TRP A 161 -10.40 5.15 -17.77
N LEU A 162 -10.81 6.23 -17.13
CA LEU A 162 -9.98 7.00 -16.21
C LEU A 162 -10.32 6.63 -14.77
N ILE A 163 -9.31 6.41 -13.95
CA ILE A 163 -9.43 6.27 -12.51
C ILE A 163 -9.37 7.68 -11.93
N LEU A 164 -10.52 8.24 -11.60
CA LEU A 164 -10.62 9.55 -10.97
C LEU A 164 -10.56 9.40 -9.46
N VAL A 165 -9.58 10.04 -8.83
CA VAL A 165 -9.45 10.16 -7.37
C VAL A 165 -9.87 11.57 -6.97
N ALA A 166 -11.02 11.70 -6.31
CA ALA A 166 -11.59 12.97 -5.90
C ALA A 166 -11.57 13.11 -4.37
N GLY A 167 -11.01 14.21 -3.87
CA GLY A 167 -10.98 14.55 -2.45
C GLY A 167 -12.06 15.57 -2.09
N TYR A 168 -12.62 15.42 -0.89
CA TYR A 168 -13.66 16.30 -0.34
C TYR A 168 -13.36 16.66 1.11
N THR A 169 -13.86 17.82 1.55
CA THR A 169 -13.85 18.26 2.94
C THR A 169 -15.28 18.52 3.43
N ASP A 170 -15.44 18.74 4.72
CA ASP A 170 -16.60 19.44 5.24
C ASP A 170 -16.44 20.96 5.04
N ALA A 171 -17.47 21.74 5.36
CA ALA A 171 -17.49 23.20 5.23
C ALA A 171 -16.82 23.91 6.42
N THR A 172 -15.96 23.24 7.18
CA THR A 172 -15.24 23.87 8.29
C THR A 172 -13.95 24.53 7.78
N GLY A 173 -13.80 25.82 8.03
CA GLY A 173 -12.60 26.57 7.66
C GLY A 173 -12.74 27.37 6.38
N ASP A 174 -11.63 27.68 5.74
CA ASP A 174 -11.55 28.49 4.55
C ASP A 174 -11.68 27.63 3.27
N GLU A 175 -12.52 28.04 2.35
CA GLU A 175 -12.83 27.34 1.10
C GLU A 175 -11.57 27.00 0.29
N LYS A 176 -10.67 27.99 0.13
CA LYS A 176 -9.43 27.80 -0.62
C LYS A 176 -8.50 26.78 0.04
N SER A 177 -8.43 26.82 1.36
CA SER A 177 -7.67 25.85 2.16
C SER A 177 -8.28 24.45 2.04
N ASN A 178 -9.60 24.33 2.07
CA ASN A 178 -10.35 23.10 1.87
C ASN A 178 -10.13 22.52 0.46
N GLN A 179 -10.15 23.38 -0.55
CA GLN A 179 -9.83 23.00 -1.94
C GLN A 179 -8.42 22.41 -2.05
N GLN A 180 -7.42 23.06 -1.46
CA GLN A 180 -6.03 22.57 -1.49
C GLN A 180 -5.85 21.29 -0.66
N LEU A 181 -6.47 21.21 0.51
CA LEU A 181 -6.38 20.02 1.37
C LEU A 181 -6.97 18.79 0.68
N SER A 182 -8.15 18.96 0.07
CA SER A 182 -8.82 17.87 -0.67
C SER A 182 -8.00 17.39 -1.85
N LEU A 183 -7.36 18.31 -2.60
CA LEU A 183 -6.47 17.95 -3.70
C LEU A 183 -5.25 17.16 -3.21
N ARG A 184 -4.54 17.64 -2.18
CA ARG A 184 -3.38 16.93 -1.63
C ARG A 184 -3.73 15.53 -1.11
N ARG A 185 -4.94 15.34 -0.55
CA ARG A 185 -5.43 14.03 -0.11
C ARG A 185 -5.68 13.09 -1.29
N ALA A 186 -6.31 13.58 -2.37
CA ALA A 186 -6.49 12.81 -3.59
C ALA A 186 -5.15 12.41 -4.23
N GLU A 187 -4.18 13.33 -4.25
CA GLU A 187 -2.81 13.05 -4.72
C GLU A 187 -2.11 11.99 -3.87
N ALA A 188 -2.24 12.03 -2.55
CA ALA A 188 -1.65 11.04 -1.67
C ALA A 188 -2.20 9.63 -1.92
N VAL A 189 -3.51 9.50 -2.11
CA VAL A 189 -4.14 8.22 -2.47
C VAL A 189 -3.69 7.75 -3.85
N ARG A 190 -3.71 8.63 -4.87
CA ARG A 190 -3.22 8.31 -6.22
C ARG A 190 -1.76 7.86 -6.19
N ASN A 191 -0.89 8.57 -5.47
CA ASN A 191 0.52 8.24 -5.38
C ASN A 191 0.75 6.89 -4.70
N TRP A 192 -0.02 6.58 -3.66
CA TRP A 192 0.00 5.27 -3.03
C TRP A 192 -0.42 4.18 -4.04
N MET A 193 -1.50 4.37 -4.80
CA MET A 193 -1.94 3.41 -5.82
C MET A 193 -0.88 3.19 -6.91
N LEU A 194 -0.21 4.25 -7.37
CA LEU A 194 0.88 4.15 -8.34
C LEU A 194 2.08 3.35 -7.81
N GLN A 195 2.39 3.49 -6.52
CA GLN A 195 3.49 2.77 -5.88
C GLN A 195 3.18 1.31 -5.60
N THR A 196 1.90 0.97 -5.41
CA THR A 196 1.45 -0.36 -4.98
C THR A 196 0.81 -1.19 -6.09
N SER A 197 0.69 -0.65 -7.31
CA SER A 197 0.10 -1.37 -8.44
C SER A 197 0.89 -1.12 -9.72
N ASP A 198 0.68 -1.97 -10.72
CA ASP A 198 1.25 -1.82 -12.07
C ASP A 198 0.37 -0.91 -12.97
N ILE A 199 -0.56 -0.12 -12.39
CA ILE A 199 -1.45 0.75 -13.16
C ILE A 199 -0.65 1.97 -13.62
N PRO A 200 -0.57 2.25 -14.94
CA PRO A 200 0.15 3.40 -15.47
C PRO A 200 -0.41 4.73 -14.95
N ALA A 201 0.45 5.73 -14.81
CA ALA A 201 0.04 7.07 -14.37
C ALA A 201 -0.99 7.73 -15.32
N THR A 202 -0.95 7.36 -16.60
CA THR A 202 -1.90 7.80 -17.65
C THR A 202 -3.34 7.35 -17.40
N CYS A 203 -3.53 6.36 -16.52
CA CYS A 203 -4.85 5.88 -16.12
C CYS A 203 -5.49 6.70 -15.00
N PHE A 204 -4.77 7.64 -14.40
CA PHE A 204 -5.24 8.38 -13.23
C PHE A 204 -5.49 9.86 -13.52
N ALA A 205 -6.54 10.40 -12.89
CA ALA A 205 -6.70 11.83 -12.66
C ALA A 205 -6.99 12.11 -11.19
N VAL A 206 -6.65 13.30 -10.73
CA VAL A 206 -6.94 13.75 -9.36
C VAL A 206 -7.76 15.03 -9.39
N GLN A 207 -8.66 15.18 -8.43
CA GLN A 207 -9.47 16.37 -8.27
C GLN A 207 -9.65 16.69 -6.78
N GLY A 208 -9.39 17.93 -6.40
CA GLY A 208 -9.79 18.46 -5.11
C GLY A 208 -11.09 19.22 -5.29
N LEU A 209 -12.13 18.87 -4.56
CA LEU A 209 -13.46 19.49 -4.66
C LEU A 209 -13.81 20.29 -3.40
N GLY A 210 -12.93 20.25 -2.38
CA GLY A 210 -13.19 20.96 -1.13
C GLY A 210 -14.57 20.60 -0.59
N GLU A 211 -15.32 21.63 -0.22
CA GLU A 211 -16.68 21.53 0.33
C GLU A 211 -17.80 21.67 -0.72
N SER A 212 -17.46 21.83 -2.01
CA SER A 212 -18.41 22.22 -3.07
C SER A 212 -19.46 21.18 -3.40
N GLN A 213 -19.23 19.89 -3.05
CA GLN A 213 -20.16 18.78 -3.34
C GLN A 213 -20.41 17.95 -2.08
N PRO A 214 -21.19 18.46 -1.12
CA PRO A 214 -21.47 17.74 0.11
C PRO A 214 -22.35 16.50 -0.15
N ALA A 215 -21.97 15.37 0.45
CA ALA A 215 -22.75 14.15 0.42
C ALA A 215 -23.82 14.10 1.54
N ALA A 216 -23.68 14.95 2.56
CA ALA A 216 -24.60 15.13 3.67
C ALA A 216 -24.59 16.57 4.14
N THR A 217 -25.52 16.96 5.05
CA THR A 217 -25.54 18.31 5.62
C THR A 217 -24.27 18.59 6.43
N ASN A 218 -23.74 19.82 6.33
CA ASN A 218 -22.61 20.28 7.14
C ASN A 218 -23.02 20.74 8.55
N ASP A 219 -24.31 20.82 8.86
CA ASP A 219 -24.82 21.31 10.13
C ASP A 219 -24.53 20.35 11.30
N THR A 220 -24.50 19.05 11.01
CA THR A 220 -24.29 18.02 12.02
C THR A 220 -22.86 17.46 11.99
N PRO A 221 -22.29 17.06 13.15
CA PRO A 221 -20.99 16.38 13.17
C PRO A 221 -20.94 15.11 12.31
N GLN A 222 -22.03 14.35 12.27
CA GLN A 222 -22.17 13.12 11.48
C GLN A 222 -22.14 13.44 9.98
N GLY A 223 -22.90 14.45 9.53
CA GLY A 223 -22.91 14.87 8.14
C GLY A 223 -21.55 15.41 7.70
N ARG A 224 -20.85 16.19 8.54
CA ARG A 224 -19.47 16.61 8.27
C ARG A 224 -18.51 15.42 8.16
N ALA A 225 -18.67 14.38 8.97
CA ALA A 225 -17.87 13.17 8.86
C ALA A 225 -18.05 12.47 7.50
N VAL A 226 -19.30 12.39 7.00
CA VAL A 226 -19.60 11.83 5.67
C VAL A 226 -18.99 12.68 4.54
N ASN A 227 -18.95 14.01 4.72
CA ASN A 227 -18.39 14.92 3.72
C ASN A 227 -16.86 14.81 3.62
N ARG A 228 -16.16 14.53 4.73
CA ARG A 228 -14.71 14.29 4.75
C ARG A 228 -14.39 12.92 4.14
N ARG A 229 -14.26 12.84 2.82
CA ARG A 229 -14.06 11.58 2.10
C ARG A 229 -13.08 11.71 0.94
N VAL A 230 -12.62 10.57 0.46
CA VAL A 230 -11.99 10.42 -0.87
C VAL A 230 -12.82 9.44 -1.66
N GLU A 231 -13.15 9.77 -2.89
CA GLU A 231 -13.85 8.89 -3.82
C GLU A 231 -12.90 8.46 -4.93
N ILE A 232 -12.94 7.18 -5.29
CA ILE A 232 -12.23 6.62 -6.42
C ILE A 232 -13.27 6.08 -7.39
N SER A 233 -13.34 6.64 -8.58
CA SER A 233 -14.36 6.32 -9.58
C SER A 233 -13.71 5.92 -10.90
N LEU A 234 -14.32 4.95 -11.60
CA LEU A 234 -14.01 4.66 -13.00
C LEU A 234 -14.91 5.52 -13.88
N VAL A 235 -14.31 6.39 -14.69
CA VAL A 235 -15.01 7.31 -15.58
C VAL A 235 -14.68 6.97 -17.03
N PRO A 236 -15.67 6.77 -17.91
CA PRO A 236 -15.40 6.56 -19.34
C PRO A 236 -14.67 7.76 -19.93
N ARG A 237 -13.51 7.49 -20.55
CA ARG A 237 -12.71 8.51 -21.24
C ARG A 237 -11.85 7.84 -22.31
N SER A 238 -12.24 8.02 -23.57
CA SER A 238 -11.70 7.26 -24.71
C SER A 238 -10.18 7.41 -24.92
N ASP A 239 -9.60 8.53 -24.48
CA ASP A 239 -8.16 8.84 -24.57
C ASP A 239 -7.35 8.42 -23.33
N ALA A 240 -8.01 7.88 -22.29
CA ALA A 240 -7.35 7.49 -21.06
C ALA A 240 -6.90 6.03 -21.06
N CYS A 241 -5.83 5.75 -20.31
CA CYS A 241 -5.41 4.39 -19.96
C CYS A 241 -5.11 3.51 -21.20
N GLN A 242 -4.50 4.07 -22.24
CA GLN A 242 -4.22 3.36 -23.50
C GLN A 242 -3.07 2.34 -23.35
N ASP A 243 -2.21 2.49 -22.34
CA ASP A 243 -0.98 1.70 -22.17
C ASP A 243 -1.22 0.39 -21.34
N VAL A 244 -2.46 0.06 -21.04
CA VAL A 244 -2.79 -1.18 -20.32
C VAL A 244 -2.84 -2.34 -21.31
N LYS A 245 -1.88 -3.26 -21.18
CA LYS A 245 -1.81 -4.51 -21.93
C LYS A 245 -2.63 -5.62 -21.26
#